data_2058d9dcb8571b94e5a1fc5a6f399400
#
_entry.id   2058d9dcb8571b94e5a1fc5a6f399400
#
_cell.length_a   1.000
_cell.length_b   1.000
_cell.length_c   1.000
_cell.angle_alpha   90.00
_cell.angle_beta   90.00
_cell.angle_gamma   90.00
#
_symmetry.space_group_name_H-M   'P 1'
#
loop_
_entity.id
_entity.type
_entity.pdbx_description
1 polymer ?
#
loop_
_entity_poly.entity_id
_entity_poly.type
_entity_poly.pdbx_seq_one_letter_code
_entity_poly.pdbx_strand_id
1 'polypeptide(L)'
;FGCAPAAEGPPPARTLVWVVFDTLRADALGAYGNEQRGEQDQAPSPHLDRLAQEGFLFERAYSAAPWTVPSLVTQLSGRYPFDHGANRLLEALPERLLTLPQILSRQGWRCAGVTTNFVTLGRYGFDRGFERFDDSLALGHEGSHGPQAVDRLLELSDGLGGSETRRLLWLLLFEP
;
A
#
# COMPACT_ATOMS: atom_id res chain seq x y z
N PHE A 1 16.27 39.36 24.34
CA PHE A 1 15.52 38.09 24.20
C PHE A 1 15.97 37.47 22.88
N GLY A 2 16.96 36.56 22.94
CA GLY A 2 17.38 35.78 21.80
C GLY A 2 16.35 34.68 21.55
N CYS A 3 15.71 34.71 20.38
CA CYS A 3 14.91 33.60 19.91
C CYS A 3 15.86 32.40 19.69
N ALA A 4 15.72 31.33 20.46
CA ALA A 4 16.46 30.12 20.19
C ALA A 4 16.07 29.63 18.79
N PRO A 5 17.00 29.13 17.96
CA PRO A 5 16.64 28.57 16.68
C PRO A 5 15.64 27.44 16.91
N ALA A 6 14.54 27.42 16.14
CA ALA A 6 13.59 26.31 16.16
C ALA A 6 14.38 25.03 15.93
N ALA A 7 14.15 24.01 16.78
CA ALA A 7 14.76 22.71 16.58
C ALA A 7 14.43 22.24 15.16
N GLU A 8 15.44 21.94 14.36
CA GLU A 8 15.25 21.35 13.04
C GLU A 8 14.45 20.06 13.23
N GLY A 9 13.28 20.01 12.63
CA GLY A 9 12.46 18.80 12.60
C GLY A 9 13.23 17.66 11.93
N PRO A 10 12.80 16.42 12.08
CA PRO A 10 13.43 15.30 11.40
C PRO A 10 13.49 15.59 9.89
N PRO A 11 14.56 15.15 9.20
CA PRO A 11 14.67 15.37 7.77
C PRO A 11 13.44 14.79 7.05
N PRO A 12 12.98 15.43 5.97
CA PRO A 12 11.79 14.99 5.27
C PRO A 12 11.96 13.54 4.80
N ALA A 13 10.93 12.71 5.03
CA ALA A 13 10.93 11.32 4.58
C ALA A 13 11.18 11.25 3.07
N ARG A 14 12.13 10.42 2.66
CA ARG A 14 12.50 10.24 1.25
C ARG A 14 11.85 9.01 0.63
N THR A 15 11.42 8.06 1.45
CA THR A 15 10.73 6.87 0.99
C THR A 15 9.45 6.70 1.80
N LEU A 16 8.33 6.63 1.09
CA LEU A 16 7.04 6.23 1.61
C LEU A 16 6.79 4.78 1.16
N VAL A 17 6.69 3.86 2.10
CA VAL A 17 6.31 2.47 1.85
C VAL A 17 4.85 2.31 2.25
N TRP A 18 4.03 1.87 1.32
CA TRP A 18 2.61 1.67 1.55
C TRP A 18 2.22 0.24 1.19
N VAL A 19 2.01 -0.57 2.20
CA VAL A 19 1.62 -1.98 2.07
C VAL A 19 0.15 -2.13 2.41
N VAL A 20 -0.57 -2.82 1.55
CA VAL A 20 -1.98 -3.17 1.73
C VAL A 20 -2.09 -4.69 1.71
N PHE A 21 -2.63 -5.26 2.78
CA PHE A 21 -3.04 -6.65 2.84
C PHE A 21 -4.55 -6.69 2.54
N ASP A 22 -4.91 -7.20 1.37
CA ASP A 22 -6.31 -7.36 1.00
C ASP A 22 -6.93 -8.52 1.78
N THR A 23 -8.19 -8.38 2.16
CA THR A 23 -8.96 -9.37 2.93
C THR A 23 -8.47 -9.65 4.36
N LEU A 24 -7.39 -9.02 4.83
CA LEU A 24 -6.89 -9.21 6.18
C LEU A 24 -7.84 -8.58 7.21
N ARG A 25 -8.31 -9.42 8.14
CA ARG A 25 -9.19 -9.01 9.23
C ARG A 25 -8.37 -8.50 10.41
N ALA A 26 -8.87 -7.46 11.08
CA ALA A 26 -8.22 -6.93 12.28
C ALA A 26 -8.10 -7.98 13.39
N ASP A 27 -9.14 -8.80 13.59
CA ASP A 27 -9.15 -9.87 14.61
C ASP A 27 -8.23 -11.06 14.28
N ALA A 28 -7.57 -11.07 13.13
CA ALA A 28 -6.51 -12.02 12.81
C ALA A 28 -5.13 -11.58 13.35
N LEU A 29 -4.98 -10.33 13.79
CA LEU A 29 -3.72 -9.73 14.21
C LEU A 29 -3.59 -9.69 15.73
N GLY A 30 -2.38 -9.98 16.24
CA GLY A 30 -2.07 -9.90 17.67
C GLY A 30 -2.23 -8.49 18.23
N ALA A 31 -1.88 -7.46 17.47
CA ALA A 31 -2.04 -6.05 17.84
C ALA A 31 -3.51 -5.66 18.12
N TYR A 32 -4.48 -6.41 17.60
CA TYR A 32 -5.91 -6.23 17.86
C TYR A 32 -6.50 -7.29 18.80
N GLY A 33 -5.65 -8.01 19.55
CA GLY A 33 -6.07 -8.93 20.61
C GLY A 33 -6.23 -10.39 20.18
N ASN A 34 -5.71 -10.79 19.01
CA ASN A 34 -5.64 -12.20 18.67
C ASN A 34 -4.55 -12.90 19.50
N GLU A 35 -4.96 -13.78 20.39
CA GLU A 35 -4.06 -14.57 21.27
C GLU A 35 -3.82 -15.99 20.74
N GLN A 36 -4.37 -16.34 19.57
CA GLN A 36 -4.16 -17.67 18.98
C GLN A 36 -2.68 -17.88 18.68
N ARG A 37 -2.16 -19.05 19.06
CA ARG A 37 -0.78 -19.44 18.80
C ARG A 37 -0.72 -20.43 17.65
N GLY A 38 0.27 -20.22 16.76
CA GLY A 38 0.57 -21.16 15.69
C GLY A 38 1.26 -22.44 16.20
N GLU A 39 1.58 -23.35 15.29
CA GLU A 39 2.16 -24.67 15.60
C GLU A 39 3.46 -24.62 16.43
N GLN A 40 4.22 -23.53 16.37
CA GLN A 40 5.48 -23.33 17.11
C GLN A 40 5.32 -22.32 18.27
N ASP A 41 4.13 -22.18 18.82
CA ASP A 41 3.80 -21.17 19.85
C ASP A 41 4.08 -19.72 19.42
N GLN A 42 4.08 -19.47 18.12
CA GLN A 42 4.29 -18.13 17.56
C GLN A 42 3.03 -17.29 17.67
N ALA A 43 3.22 -15.99 17.93
CA ALA A 43 2.14 -15.00 17.78
C ALA A 43 1.62 -14.99 16.34
N PRO A 44 0.32 -14.70 16.12
CA PRO A 44 -0.28 -14.76 14.78
C PRO A 44 0.35 -13.76 13.78
N SER A 45 0.86 -12.62 14.27
CA SER A 45 1.39 -11.56 13.41
C SER A 45 2.60 -10.83 14.04
N PRO A 46 3.71 -11.54 14.42
CA PRO A 46 4.76 -10.98 15.27
C PRO A 46 5.44 -9.74 14.67
N HIS A 47 5.57 -9.67 13.37
CA HIS A 47 6.19 -8.53 12.69
C HIS A 47 5.27 -7.31 12.62
N LEU A 48 3.97 -7.52 12.37
CA LEU A 48 2.98 -6.44 12.38
C LEU A 48 2.71 -5.95 13.80
N ASP A 49 2.71 -6.85 14.78
CA ASP A 49 2.55 -6.50 16.19
C ASP A 49 3.71 -5.63 16.68
N ARG A 50 4.96 -5.94 16.27
CA ARG A 50 6.11 -5.10 16.55
C ARG A 50 5.99 -3.73 15.87
N LEU A 51 5.59 -3.68 14.61
CA LEU A 51 5.37 -2.43 13.90
C LEU A 51 4.30 -1.57 14.59
N ALA A 52 3.23 -2.18 15.07
CA ALA A 52 2.18 -1.49 15.83
C ALA A 52 2.70 -0.92 17.16
N GLN A 53 3.63 -1.61 17.84
CA GLN A 53 4.26 -1.12 19.08
C GLN A 53 5.24 0.03 18.85
N GLU A 54 5.94 0.03 17.72
CA GLU A 54 6.92 1.05 17.34
C GLU A 54 6.30 2.28 16.65
N GLY A 55 5.05 2.17 16.17
CA GLY A 55 4.35 3.17 15.38
C GLY A 55 3.02 3.63 15.96
N PHE A 56 2.06 3.89 15.09
CA PHE A 56 0.70 4.26 15.47
C PHE A 56 -0.28 3.16 15.08
N LEU A 57 -1.03 2.65 16.04
CA LEU A 57 -2.12 1.71 15.81
C LEU A 57 -3.46 2.46 15.78
N PHE A 58 -4.21 2.32 14.69
CA PHE A 58 -5.55 2.87 14.56
C PHE A 58 -6.59 1.81 14.99
N GLU A 59 -7.10 1.93 16.21
CA GLU A 59 -8.08 0.98 16.75
C GLU A 59 -9.43 1.01 16.01
N ARG A 60 -9.73 2.12 15.31
CA ARG A 60 -11.00 2.35 14.62
C ARG A 60 -10.77 2.81 13.18
N ALA A 61 -10.10 1.99 12.39
CA ALA A 61 -9.96 2.20 10.96
C ALA A 61 -11.08 1.47 10.20
N TYR A 62 -11.77 2.17 9.30
CA TYR A 62 -12.89 1.62 8.54
C TYR A 62 -12.60 1.66 7.05
N SER A 63 -12.81 0.54 6.38
CA SER A 63 -12.79 0.50 4.92
C SER A 63 -13.98 1.28 4.35
N ALA A 64 -13.74 2.05 3.28
CA ALA A 64 -14.80 2.82 2.63
C ALA A 64 -15.80 1.95 1.84
N ALA A 65 -15.44 0.68 1.59
CA ALA A 65 -16.29 -0.28 0.91
C ALA A 65 -15.95 -1.71 1.36
N PRO A 66 -16.89 -2.67 1.28
CA PRO A 66 -16.69 -4.03 1.75
C PRO A 66 -15.98 -4.94 0.73
N TRP A 67 -15.41 -4.40 -0.34
CA TRP A 67 -14.69 -5.16 -1.36
C TRP A 67 -13.59 -4.32 -2.03
N THR A 68 -12.68 -4.99 -2.73
CA THR A 68 -11.36 -4.50 -3.13
C THR A 68 -11.38 -3.22 -3.96
N VAL A 69 -12.05 -3.22 -5.12
CA VAL A 69 -11.92 -2.09 -6.08
C VAL A 69 -12.34 -0.76 -5.47
N PRO A 70 -13.57 -0.56 -4.96
CA PRO A 70 -13.95 0.75 -4.41
C PRO A 70 -13.17 1.13 -3.16
N SER A 71 -12.76 0.16 -2.33
CA SER A 71 -11.93 0.44 -1.15
C SER A 71 -10.56 0.97 -1.55
N LEU A 72 -9.86 0.28 -2.46
CA LEU A 72 -8.53 0.69 -2.94
C LEU A 72 -8.57 1.99 -3.74
N VAL A 73 -9.60 2.18 -4.56
CA VAL A 73 -9.76 3.44 -5.29
C VAL A 73 -9.99 4.60 -4.33
N THR A 74 -10.72 4.39 -3.24
CA THR A 74 -10.81 5.40 -2.17
C THR A 74 -9.44 5.71 -1.56
N GLN A 75 -8.65 4.69 -1.25
CA GLN A 75 -7.31 4.86 -0.69
C GLN A 75 -6.39 5.62 -1.67
N LEU A 76 -6.40 5.24 -2.96
CA LEU A 76 -5.55 5.85 -3.98
C LEU A 76 -5.97 7.27 -4.36
N SER A 77 -7.25 7.64 -4.23
CA SER A 77 -7.78 8.92 -4.72
C SER A 77 -8.20 9.88 -3.62
N GLY A 78 -8.37 9.41 -2.38
CA GLY A 78 -8.94 10.18 -1.28
C GLY A 78 -10.43 10.51 -1.48
N ARG A 79 -11.12 9.83 -2.40
CA ARG A 79 -12.55 10.06 -2.69
C ARG A 79 -13.37 8.85 -2.30
N TYR A 80 -14.58 9.07 -1.81
CA TYR A 80 -15.51 7.98 -1.48
C TYR A 80 -16.11 7.31 -2.73
N PRO A 81 -16.63 6.07 -2.62
CA PRO A 81 -17.19 5.31 -3.74
C PRO A 81 -18.25 6.03 -4.56
N PHE A 82 -19.10 6.84 -3.94
CA PHE A 82 -20.12 7.63 -4.63
C PHE A 82 -19.53 8.80 -5.44
N ASP A 83 -18.35 9.31 -5.07
CA ASP A 83 -17.66 10.39 -5.81
C ASP A 83 -16.81 9.85 -6.96
N HIS A 84 -16.03 8.77 -6.70
CA HIS A 84 -15.12 8.25 -7.72
C HIS A 84 -15.83 7.36 -8.75
N GLY A 85 -16.93 6.69 -8.38
CA GLY A 85 -17.76 5.90 -9.29
C GLY A 85 -17.14 4.58 -9.74
N ALA A 86 -15.96 4.19 -9.25
CA ALA A 86 -15.30 2.92 -9.58
C ALA A 86 -15.86 1.80 -8.71
N ASN A 87 -17.05 1.31 -9.07
CA ASN A 87 -17.83 0.36 -8.28
C ASN A 87 -18.11 -0.95 -9.02
N ARG A 88 -17.32 -1.27 -10.07
CA ARG A 88 -17.51 -2.49 -10.86
C ARG A 88 -16.20 -3.25 -11.02
N LEU A 89 -16.32 -4.57 -11.07
CA LEU A 89 -15.18 -5.44 -11.33
C LEU A 89 -14.73 -5.31 -12.79
N LEU A 90 -13.41 -5.37 -12.99
CA LEU A 90 -12.78 -5.46 -14.31
C LEU A 90 -13.09 -4.27 -15.24
N GLU A 91 -13.51 -3.15 -14.66
CA GLU A 91 -13.68 -1.89 -15.39
C GLU A 91 -12.51 -0.94 -15.12
N ALA A 92 -12.17 -0.14 -16.15
CA ALA A 92 -11.14 0.86 -16.00
C ALA A 92 -11.57 1.98 -15.05
N LEU A 93 -10.62 2.47 -14.24
CA LEU A 93 -10.83 3.62 -13.39
C LEU A 93 -11.20 4.86 -14.23
N PRO A 94 -12.17 5.68 -13.78
CA PRO A 94 -12.55 6.89 -14.50
C PRO A 94 -11.33 7.77 -14.81
N GLU A 95 -11.18 8.25 -16.03
CA GLU A 95 -10.01 9.05 -16.47
C GLU A 95 -9.84 10.34 -15.68
N ARG A 96 -10.95 10.95 -15.26
CA ARG A 96 -10.96 12.18 -14.43
C ARG A 96 -10.40 11.97 -13.03
N LEU A 97 -10.25 10.74 -12.58
CA LEU A 97 -9.81 10.41 -11.25
C LEU A 97 -8.29 10.53 -11.16
N LEU A 98 -7.81 11.43 -10.31
CA LEU A 98 -6.39 11.51 -9.98
C LEU A 98 -6.06 10.55 -8.84
N THR A 99 -4.96 9.83 -8.98
CA THR A 99 -4.43 8.93 -7.95
C THR A 99 -3.29 9.59 -7.17
N LEU A 100 -3.05 9.13 -5.94
CA LEU A 100 -1.93 9.62 -5.13
C LEU A 100 -0.57 9.48 -5.86
N PRO A 101 -0.25 8.36 -6.53
CA PRO A 101 0.97 8.27 -7.32
C PRO A 101 1.08 9.34 -8.41
N GLN A 102 -0.02 9.69 -9.10
CA GLN A 102 -0.02 10.79 -10.08
C GLN A 102 0.26 12.16 -9.44
N ILE A 103 -0.31 12.41 -8.25
CA ILE A 103 -0.08 13.65 -7.52
C ILE A 103 1.37 13.75 -7.07
N LEU A 104 1.90 12.68 -6.49
CA LEU A 104 3.28 12.62 -6.01
C LEU A 104 4.28 12.72 -7.16
N SER A 105 4.02 12.03 -8.29
CA SER A 105 4.86 12.11 -9.49
C SER A 105 4.99 13.55 -10.02
N ARG A 106 3.88 14.31 -10.04
CA ARG A 106 3.90 15.75 -10.40
C ARG A 106 4.74 16.61 -9.44
N GLN A 107 4.98 16.13 -8.23
CA GLN A 107 5.82 16.78 -7.22
C GLN A 107 7.26 16.23 -7.19
N GLY A 108 7.65 15.49 -8.21
CA GLY A 108 8.99 14.94 -8.37
C GLY A 108 9.28 13.68 -7.54
N TRP A 109 8.25 12.99 -7.06
CA TRP A 109 8.41 11.65 -6.50
C TRP A 109 8.46 10.62 -7.61
N ARG A 110 9.27 9.59 -7.42
CA ARG A 110 9.28 8.42 -8.28
C ARG A 110 8.51 7.29 -7.61
N CYS A 111 7.57 6.69 -8.34
CA CYS A 111 6.62 5.74 -7.77
C CYS A 111 6.84 4.36 -8.40
N ALA A 112 6.94 3.33 -7.55
CA ALA A 112 6.87 1.93 -7.97
C ALA A 112 5.72 1.22 -7.26
N GLY A 113 5.07 0.29 -7.95
CA GLY A 113 3.97 -0.49 -7.42
C GLY A 113 4.01 -1.94 -7.88
N VAL A 114 3.59 -2.84 -6.98
CA VAL A 114 3.38 -4.26 -7.28
C VAL A 114 2.04 -4.67 -6.72
N THR A 115 1.29 -5.45 -7.49
CA THR A 115 0.04 -6.05 -7.05
C THR A 115 0.00 -7.54 -7.32
N THR A 116 -0.56 -8.31 -6.39
CA THR A 116 -0.88 -9.73 -6.58
C THR A 116 -2.38 -9.97 -6.80
N ASN A 117 -3.19 -8.89 -6.95
CA ASN A 117 -4.63 -9.01 -7.11
C ASN A 117 -5.08 -8.71 -8.55
N PHE A 118 -5.73 -9.68 -9.19
CA PHE A 118 -6.19 -9.61 -10.58
C PHE A 118 -7.22 -8.51 -10.90
N VAL A 119 -7.88 -7.93 -9.89
CA VAL A 119 -8.82 -6.82 -10.11
C VAL A 119 -8.15 -5.44 -10.08
N THR A 120 -6.84 -5.39 -9.81
CA THR A 120 -6.06 -4.14 -9.68
C THR A 120 -4.92 -4.05 -10.70
N LEU A 121 -5.14 -4.62 -11.88
CA LEU A 121 -4.15 -4.61 -12.97
C LEU A 121 -3.98 -3.23 -13.58
N GLY A 122 -2.81 -2.98 -14.16
CA GLY A 122 -2.52 -1.76 -14.91
C GLY A 122 -3.51 -1.48 -16.02
N ARG A 123 -3.98 -2.52 -16.73
CA ARG A 123 -5.03 -2.37 -17.77
C ARG A 123 -6.35 -1.76 -17.28
N TYR A 124 -6.58 -1.77 -15.97
CA TYR A 124 -7.73 -1.09 -15.34
C TYR A 124 -7.37 0.30 -14.79
N GLY A 125 -6.12 0.76 -15.00
CA GLY A 125 -5.65 2.09 -14.60
C GLY A 125 -5.10 2.17 -13.19
N PHE A 126 -4.81 1.03 -12.53
CA PHE A 126 -4.14 1.03 -11.22
C PHE A 126 -2.66 1.39 -11.33
N ASP A 127 -2.06 1.32 -12.51
CA ASP A 127 -0.69 1.73 -12.81
C ASP A 127 -0.50 3.25 -12.93
N ARG A 128 -1.59 4.02 -12.93
CA ARG A 128 -1.54 5.47 -13.19
C ARG A 128 -0.73 6.23 -12.15
N GLY A 129 0.33 6.88 -12.62
CA GLY A 129 1.25 7.67 -11.82
C GLY A 129 2.44 6.89 -11.27
N PHE A 130 2.45 5.57 -11.41
CA PHE A 130 3.65 4.77 -11.17
C PHE A 130 4.58 4.85 -12.38
N GLU A 131 5.87 5.05 -12.14
CA GLU A 131 6.91 4.97 -13.16
C GLU A 131 7.21 3.52 -13.51
N ARG A 132 7.10 2.66 -12.48
CA ARG A 132 7.27 1.21 -12.59
C ARG A 132 6.11 0.53 -11.89
N PHE A 133 5.42 -0.32 -12.62
CA PHE A 133 4.29 -1.08 -12.08
C PHE A 133 4.35 -2.51 -12.57
N ASP A 134 4.19 -3.46 -11.65
CA ASP A 134 4.21 -4.88 -11.97
C ASP A 134 2.95 -5.57 -11.43
N ASP A 135 2.19 -6.17 -12.33
CA ASP A 135 1.01 -6.97 -12.05
C ASP A 135 1.14 -8.42 -12.56
N SER A 136 2.36 -8.83 -12.90
CA SER A 136 2.62 -10.17 -13.45
C SER A 136 2.26 -11.29 -12.47
N LEU A 137 2.41 -11.05 -11.17
CA LEU A 137 2.06 -11.99 -10.11
C LEU A 137 0.55 -12.07 -9.82
N ALA A 138 -0.23 -11.14 -10.35
CA ALA A 138 -1.67 -11.10 -10.15
C ALA A 138 -2.46 -12.11 -11.00
N LEU A 139 -1.82 -12.74 -11.97
CA LEU A 139 -2.43 -13.67 -12.92
C LEU A 139 -2.13 -15.14 -12.60
N GLY A 140 -1.30 -15.40 -11.59
CA GLY A 140 -1.02 -16.74 -11.09
C GLY A 140 -2.11 -17.24 -10.15
N HIS A 141 -2.47 -18.53 -10.27
CA HIS A 141 -3.51 -19.14 -9.43
C HIS A 141 -2.96 -20.12 -8.40
N GLU A 142 -1.66 -20.29 -8.30
CA GLU A 142 -1.04 -21.31 -7.44
C GLU A 142 0.00 -20.69 -6.50
N GLY A 143 -0.27 -20.76 -5.20
CA GLY A 143 0.67 -20.46 -4.14
C GLY A 143 0.67 -19.00 -3.65
N SER A 144 1.36 -18.78 -2.55
CA SER A 144 1.59 -17.44 -1.99
C SER A 144 2.65 -16.71 -2.80
N HIS A 145 2.33 -15.51 -3.28
CA HIS A 145 3.23 -14.65 -4.02
C HIS A 145 3.83 -13.52 -3.16
N GLY A 146 3.52 -13.50 -1.86
CA GLY A 146 3.97 -12.44 -0.95
C GLY A 146 5.48 -12.17 -0.99
N PRO A 147 6.35 -13.19 -0.77
CA PRO A 147 7.79 -13.00 -0.84
C PRO A 147 8.27 -12.51 -2.20
N GLN A 148 7.78 -13.10 -3.29
CA GLN A 148 8.14 -12.71 -4.66
C GLN A 148 7.70 -11.27 -4.97
N ALA A 149 6.53 -10.85 -4.47
CA ALA A 149 6.05 -9.49 -4.67
C ALA A 149 6.89 -8.46 -3.91
N VAL A 150 7.38 -8.81 -2.71
CA VAL A 150 8.33 -7.98 -1.96
C VAL A 150 9.66 -7.86 -2.71
N ASP A 151 10.24 -8.97 -3.14
CA ASP A 151 11.49 -8.99 -3.90
C ASP A 151 11.34 -8.16 -5.18
N ARG A 152 10.23 -8.32 -5.88
CA ARG A 152 9.94 -7.56 -7.09
C ARG A 152 9.82 -6.06 -6.83
N LEU A 153 9.17 -5.64 -5.74
CA LEU A 153 9.08 -4.23 -5.37
C LEU A 153 10.46 -3.64 -5.04
N LEU A 154 11.32 -4.39 -4.38
CA LEU A 154 12.71 -3.98 -4.09
C LEU A 154 13.52 -3.79 -5.38
N GLU A 155 13.44 -4.74 -6.33
CA GLU A 155 14.07 -4.60 -7.65
C GLU A 155 13.59 -3.34 -8.40
N LEU A 156 12.27 -3.10 -8.39
CA LEU A 156 11.72 -1.89 -9.00
C LEU A 156 12.21 -0.62 -8.31
N SER A 157 12.34 -0.65 -6.97
CA SER A 157 12.86 0.46 -6.17
C SER A 157 14.30 0.82 -6.53
N ASP A 158 15.17 -0.16 -6.72
CA ASP A 158 16.57 0.06 -7.10
C ASP A 158 16.69 0.83 -8.43
N GLY A 159 15.76 0.60 -9.33
CA GLY A 159 15.69 1.33 -10.60
C GLY A 159 15.12 2.75 -10.50
N LEU A 160 14.64 3.20 -9.34
CA LEU A 160 14.09 4.55 -9.17
C LEU A 160 15.14 5.63 -8.84
N GLY A 161 16.42 5.29 -8.74
CA GLY A 161 17.50 6.26 -8.47
C GLY A 161 18.12 6.13 -7.08
N GLY A 162 19.06 7.04 -6.76
CA GLY A 162 19.86 6.98 -5.53
C GLY A 162 19.10 7.39 -4.25
N SER A 163 19.85 7.43 -3.14
CA SER A 163 19.34 7.71 -1.78
C SER A 163 18.63 9.07 -1.63
N GLU A 164 18.94 10.04 -2.49
CA GLU A 164 18.36 11.38 -2.47
C GLU A 164 16.97 11.45 -3.17
N THR A 165 16.56 10.38 -3.86
CA THR A 165 15.31 10.34 -4.61
C THR A 165 14.13 10.14 -3.66
N ARG A 166 13.10 10.97 -3.76
CA ARG A 166 11.83 10.75 -3.07
C ARG A 166 11.06 9.65 -3.77
N ARG A 167 10.62 8.63 -3.03
CA ARG A 167 10.00 7.44 -3.57
C ARG A 167 8.68 7.10 -2.88
N LEU A 168 7.70 6.65 -3.66
CA LEU A 168 6.57 5.89 -3.19
C LEU A 168 6.74 4.43 -3.63
N LEU A 169 6.74 3.52 -2.68
CA LEU A 169 6.71 2.08 -2.91
C LEU A 169 5.36 1.55 -2.44
N TRP A 170 4.56 1.07 -3.36
CA TRP A 170 3.22 0.55 -3.09
C TRP A 170 3.17 -0.96 -3.34
N LEU A 171 2.66 -1.69 -2.37
CA LEU A 171 2.50 -3.14 -2.44
C LEU A 171 1.07 -3.52 -2.05
N LEU A 172 0.38 -4.23 -2.92
CA LEU A 172 -0.89 -4.87 -2.63
C LEU A 172 -0.70 -6.38 -2.64
N LEU A 173 -0.95 -6.98 -1.48
CA LEU A 173 -0.95 -8.44 -1.29
C LEU A 173 -2.39 -8.92 -1.14
N PHE A 174 -2.79 -9.86 -1.99
CA PHE A 174 -4.11 -10.47 -1.97
C PHE A 174 -4.18 -11.68 -1.03
N GLU A 175 -3.04 -12.12 -0.55
CA GLU A 175 -2.93 -13.26 0.36
C GLU A 175 -2.51 -12.73 1.74
N PRO A 176 -3.38 -12.79 2.74
CA PRO A 176 -3.06 -12.45 4.12
C PRO A 176 -2.24 -13.55 4.81
#